data_4d411061d4d2bcba092428bda05115ae
#
_entry.id   4d411061d4d2bcba092428bda05115ae
#
_cell.length_a   1.000
_cell.length_b   1.000
_cell.length_c   1.000
_cell.angle_alpha   90.00
_cell.angle_beta   90.00
_cell.angle_gamma   90.00
#
_symmetry.space_group_name_H-M   'P 1'
#
loop_
_entity.id
_entity.type
_entity.pdbx_description
1 polymer ?
#
loop_
_entity_poly.entity_id
_entity_poly.type
_entity_poly.pdbx_seq_one_letter_code
_entity_poly.pdbx_strand_id
1 'polypeptide(L)'
;MAYLVRKLNKRESMDIIGAATNIQDMFADAATTEFRTKNGTLSTWRIEDISELDEAILAIVVTSSKVERMDFVIINTDYLDENNLKYNQSYAGQDIAVPDLQDTHYDIINITIPNLIKCTCVYRKVFEADNDKEMYIVRYVEGDIKELLKKANSENRIDLEKLNKGIKKELISA
;
A
#
# COMPACT_ATOMS: atom_id res chain seq x y z
N MET A 1 15.26 -10.03 -1.04
CA MET A 1 14.70 -9.00 -0.16
C MET A 1 13.37 -8.62 -0.78
N ALA A 2 12.28 -8.73 -0.06
CA ALA A 2 10.96 -8.44 -0.60
C ALA A 2 10.36 -7.20 0.06
N TYR A 3 9.39 -6.59 -0.60
CA TYR A 3 8.72 -5.40 -0.10
C TYR A 3 7.22 -5.59 -0.09
N LEU A 4 6.54 -4.92 0.83
CA LEU A 4 5.10 -4.78 0.85
C LEU A 4 4.73 -3.33 0.51
N VAL A 5 3.87 -3.16 -0.48
CA VAL A 5 3.39 -1.86 -0.94
C VAL A 5 1.98 -1.62 -0.42
N ARG A 6 1.73 -0.44 0.14
CA ARG A 6 0.43 -0.08 0.66
C ARG A 6 0.07 1.37 0.31
N LYS A 7 -1.17 1.61 -0.08
CA LYS A 7 -1.70 2.97 -0.19
C LYS A 7 -1.80 3.59 1.20
N LEU A 8 -1.30 4.81 1.36
CA LEU A 8 -1.50 5.61 2.57
C LEU A 8 -2.96 6.09 2.66
N ASN A 9 -3.55 5.99 3.83
CA ASN A 9 -4.90 6.52 4.06
C ASN A 9 -4.90 8.04 4.07
N LYS A 10 -3.92 8.66 4.80
CA LYS A 10 -3.72 10.11 4.82
C LYS A 10 -2.25 10.45 4.94
N ARG A 11 -1.73 11.25 4.02
CA ARG A 11 -0.35 11.75 4.09
C ARG A 11 -0.07 12.50 5.40
N GLU A 12 -1.00 13.32 5.84
CA GLU A 12 -0.90 14.08 7.10
C GLU A 12 -0.68 13.19 8.32
N SER A 13 -1.33 12.01 8.37
CA SER A 13 -1.11 11.04 9.45
C SER A 13 0.33 10.52 9.44
N MET A 14 0.91 10.30 8.26
CA MET A 14 2.31 9.89 8.13
C MET A 14 3.28 10.99 8.55
N ASP A 15 2.99 12.24 8.21
CA ASP A 15 3.83 13.37 8.62
C ASP A 15 3.82 13.55 10.16
N ILE A 16 2.68 13.31 10.81
CA ILE A 16 2.58 13.29 12.28
C ILE A 16 3.37 12.12 12.88
N ILE A 17 3.26 10.93 12.28
CA ILE A 17 4.04 9.75 12.70
C ILE A 17 5.54 10.02 12.57
N GLY A 18 5.97 10.66 11.48
CA GLY A 18 7.37 11.01 11.25
C GLY A 18 7.91 12.09 12.17
N ALA A 19 7.08 13.06 12.56
CA ALA A 19 7.47 14.16 13.43
C ALA A 19 7.63 13.76 14.91
N ALA A 20 7.04 12.62 15.33
CA ALA A 20 7.16 12.15 16.71
C ALA A 20 8.61 11.73 17.02
N THR A 21 9.22 12.28 18.07
CA THR A 21 10.58 11.93 18.49
C THR A 21 10.67 10.53 19.09
N ASN A 22 9.60 10.11 19.75
CA ASN A 22 9.45 8.77 20.30
C ASN A 22 7.99 8.30 20.19
N ILE A 23 7.74 7.03 20.45
CA ILE A 23 6.40 6.45 20.36
C ILE A 23 5.41 7.04 21.37
N GLN A 24 5.90 7.55 22.50
CA GLN A 24 5.05 8.11 23.56
C GLN A 24 4.50 9.49 23.19
N ASP A 25 5.17 10.20 22.28
CA ASP A 25 4.74 11.52 21.77
C ASP A 25 3.80 11.41 20.57
N MET A 26 3.52 10.20 20.12
CA MET A 26 2.71 9.99 18.93
C MET A 26 1.23 10.10 19.23
N PHE A 27 0.55 10.91 18.44
CA PHE A 27 -0.91 11.04 18.54
C PHE A 27 -1.60 9.75 18.09
N ALA A 28 -2.46 9.22 18.93
CA ALA A 28 -3.18 7.97 18.71
C ALA A 28 -4.07 8.02 17.45
N ASP A 29 -4.65 9.17 17.14
CA ASP A 29 -5.51 9.37 15.97
C ASP A 29 -4.72 9.27 14.64
N ALA A 30 -3.46 9.71 14.60
CA ALA A 30 -2.61 9.53 13.43
C ALA A 30 -2.38 8.04 13.15
N ALA A 31 -1.98 7.28 14.17
CA ALA A 31 -1.75 5.85 14.05
C ALA A 31 -3.05 5.09 13.69
N THR A 32 -4.15 5.36 14.38
CA THR A 32 -5.43 4.66 14.12
C THR A 32 -6.06 5.05 12.79
N THR A 33 -5.80 6.25 12.28
CA THR A 33 -6.25 6.66 10.94
C THR A 33 -5.45 5.96 9.86
N GLU A 34 -4.12 5.91 9.98
CA GLU A 34 -3.28 5.26 8.96
C GLU A 34 -3.45 3.74 8.99
N PHE A 35 -3.47 3.15 10.17
CA PHE A 35 -3.59 1.71 10.33
C PHE A 35 -5.04 1.24 10.57
N ARG A 36 -5.98 1.86 9.87
CA ARG A 36 -7.38 1.40 9.93
C ARG A 36 -7.48 -0.03 9.42
N THR A 37 -7.73 -0.96 10.34
CA THR A 37 -7.83 -2.39 10.05
C THR A 37 -9.26 -2.84 9.81
N LYS A 38 -9.39 -3.92 9.05
CA LYS A 38 -10.61 -4.71 9.01
C LYS A 38 -10.23 -6.12 9.51
N ASN A 39 -10.88 -6.56 10.58
CA ASN A 39 -10.58 -7.86 11.21
C ASN A 39 -9.11 -8.03 11.66
N GLY A 40 -8.44 -6.94 12.04
CA GLY A 40 -7.04 -6.98 12.48
C GLY A 40 -6.04 -7.25 11.37
N THR A 41 -6.36 -6.92 10.12
CA THR A 41 -5.46 -7.05 8.98
C THR A 41 -5.24 -5.72 8.27
N LEU A 42 -4.05 -5.55 7.68
CA LEU A 42 -3.69 -4.44 6.82
C LEU A 42 -3.32 -4.99 5.45
N SER A 43 -4.10 -4.65 4.46
CA SER A 43 -3.92 -5.09 3.08
C SER A 43 -2.70 -4.43 2.44
N THR A 44 -1.87 -5.23 1.77
CA THR A 44 -0.63 -4.83 1.09
C THR A 44 -0.48 -5.65 -0.20
N TRP A 45 0.50 -5.27 -1.02
CA TRP A 45 0.88 -6.00 -2.22
C TRP A 45 2.38 -6.25 -2.20
N ARG A 46 2.77 -7.50 -2.38
CA ARG A 46 4.16 -7.92 -2.33
C ARG A 46 4.83 -7.75 -3.69
N ILE A 47 6.07 -7.26 -3.65
CA ILE A 47 6.99 -7.24 -4.77
C ILE A 47 8.35 -7.82 -4.32
N GLU A 48 9.04 -8.47 -5.22
CA GLU A 48 10.37 -9.03 -4.93
C GLU A 48 11.47 -8.01 -5.20
N ASP A 49 11.23 -7.06 -6.10
CA ASP A 49 12.15 -5.99 -6.47
C ASP A 49 11.40 -4.68 -6.71
N ILE A 50 12.08 -3.55 -6.49
CA ILE A 50 11.50 -2.21 -6.67
C ILE A 50 11.10 -1.93 -8.14
N SER A 51 11.70 -2.60 -9.10
CA SER A 51 11.28 -2.50 -10.51
C SER A 51 9.85 -3.00 -10.76
N GLU A 52 9.29 -3.78 -9.83
CA GLU A 52 7.90 -4.27 -9.87
C GLU A 52 6.90 -3.31 -9.19
N LEU A 53 7.34 -2.12 -8.76
CA LEU A 53 6.50 -1.20 -8.01
C LEU A 53 5.21 -0.83 -8.75
N ASP A 54 5.29 -0.60 -10.05
CA ASP A 54 4.14 -0.29 -10.90
C ASP A 54 3.08 -1.39 -10.88
N GLU A 55 3.49 -2.65 -10.75
CA GLU A 55 2.58 -3.79 -10.66
C GLU A 55 1.76 -3.76 -9.35
N ALA A 56 2.43 -3.54 -8.22
CA ALA A 56 1.73 -3.40 -6.94
C ALA A 56 0.78 -2.20 -6.93
N ILE A 57 1.20 -1.08 -7.52
CA ILE A 57 0.36 0.13 -7.62
C ILE A 57 -0.84 -0.12 -8.54
N LEU A 58 -0.65 -0.79 -9.68
CA LEU A 58 -1.75 -1.19 -10.56
C LEU A 58 -2.78 -2.04 -9.80
N ALA A 59 -2.34 -3.04 -9.07
CA ALA A 59 -3.20 -3.90 -8.27
C ALA A 59 -4.01 -3.11 -7.22
N ILE A 60 -3.41 -2.11 -6.58
CA ILE A 60 -4.11 -1.23 -5.63
C ILE A 60 -5.10 -0.31 -6.35
N VAL A 61 -4.70 0.29 -7.47
CA VAL A 61 -5.51 1.26 -8.20
C VAL A 61 -6.78 0.62 -8.75
N VAL A 62 -6.71 -0.58 -9.32
CA VAL A 62 -7.90 -1.25 -9.88
C VAL A 62 -8.97 -1.58 -8.84
N THR A 63 -8.59 -1.64 -7.55
CA THR A 63 -9.54 -1.80 -6.44
C THR A 63 -10.11 -0.48 -5.93
N SER A 64 -9.59 0.65 -6.38
CA SER A 64 -10.02 1.99 -5.95
C SER A 64 -11.33 2.40 -6.60
N SER A 65 -12.03 3.37 -6.02
CA SER A 65 -13.30 3.87 -6.56
C SER A 65 -13.15 4.92 -7.66
N LYS A 66 -11.99 5.58 -7.72
CA LYS A 66 -11.69 6.67 -8.67
C LYS A 66 -10.19 6.77 -8.92
N VAL A 67 -9.82 7.41 -10.02
CA VAL A 67 -8.46 7.84 -10.30
C VAL A 67 -8.22 9.17 -9.59
N GLU A 68 -7.22 9.20 -8.74
CA GLU A 68 -6.79 10.39 -7.99
C GLU A 68 -5.32 10.27 -7.64
N ARG A 69 -4.69 11.38 -7.24
CA ARG A 69 -3.35 11.33 -6.62
C ARG A 69 -3.33 10.40 -5.43
N MET A 70 -2.36 9.51 -5.37
CA MET A 70 -2.18 8.54 -4.28
C MET A 70 -0.74 8.56 -3.79
N ASP A 71 -0.57 8.43 -2.49
CA ASP A 71 0.73 8.18 -1.86
C ASP A 71 0.79 6.72 -1.41
N PHE A 72 1.95 6.09 -1.61
CA PHE A 72 2.19 4.70 -1.24
C PHE A 72 3.42 4.62 -0.36
N VAL A 73 3.37 3.75 0.64
CA VAL A 73 4.53 3.37 1.43
C VAL A 73 5.06 2.03 0.94
N ILE A 74 6.35 1.96 0.76
CA ILE A 74 7.09 0.74 0.44
C ILE A 74 7.80 0.29 1.72
N ILE A 75 7.51 -0.92 2.16
CA ILE A 75 7.96 -1.49 3.43
C ILE A 75 8.85 -2.68 3.13
N ASN A 76 10.11 -2.62 3.51
CA ASN A 76 10.96 -3.79 3.48
C ASN A 76 10.46 -4.82 4.50
N THR A 77 10.32 -6.08 4.07
CA THR A 77 9.82 -7.16 4.91
C THR A 77 10.72 -7.45 6.10
N ASP A 78 12.03 -7.21 6.00
CA ASP A 78 12.98 -7.42 7.10
C ASP A 78 12.62 -6.58 8.34
N TYR A 79 12.14 -5.34 8.14
CA TYR A 79 11.66 -4.52 9.26
C TYR A 79 10.41 -5.07 9.93
N LEU A 80 9.55 -5.75 9.19
CA LEU A 80 8.39 -6.43 9.78
C LEU A 80 8.85 -7.62 10.63
N ASP A 81 9.79 -8.40 10.10
CA ASP A 81 10.34 -9.58 10.78
C ASP A 81 11.10 -9.19 12.06
N GLU A 82 11.94 -8.15 12.02
CA GLU A 82 12.64 -7.59 13.18
C GLU A 82 11.67 -7.14 14.29
N ASN A 83 10.51 -6.64 13.92
CA ASN A 83 9.47 -6.22 14.87
C ASN A 83 8.49 -7.35 15.23
N ASN A 84 8.72 -8.56 14.75
CA ASN A 84 7.81 -9.70 14.94
C ASN A 84 6.37 -9.39 14.47
N LEU A 85 6.22 -8.64 13.39
CA LEU A 85 4.97 -8.43 12.69
C LEU A 85 4.81 -9.52 11.64
N LYS A 86 3.72 -10.25 11.71
CA LYS A 86 3.44 -11.34 10.78
C LYS A 86 2.66 -10.86 9.58
N TYR A 87 3.01 -11.38 8.43
CA TYR A 87 2.31 -11.15 7.18
C TYR A 87 2.24 -12.47 6.40
N ASN A 88 1.22 -12.64 5.62
CA ASN A 88 1.06 -13.81 4.77
C ASN A 88 0.25 -13.47 3.52
N GLN A 89 0.45 -14.28 2.51
CA GLN A 89 -0.37 -14.24 1.31
C GLN A 89 -1.84 -14.44 1.69
N SER A 90 -2.68 -13.62 1.14
CA SER A 90 -4.12 -13.71 1.32
C SER A 90 -4.80 -13.46 -0.01
N TYR A 91 -5.92 -14.13 -0.23
CA TYR A 91 -6.75 -13.77 -1.35
C TYR A 91 -7.50 -12.49 -1.00
N ALA A 92 -7.48 -11.52 -1.88
CA ALA A 92 -8.15 -10.22 -1.69
C ALA A 92 -9.68 -10.32 -1.51
N GLY A 93 -10.19 -11.51 -1.23
CA GLY A 93 -11.60 -11.81 -0.96
C GLY A 93 -12.52 -11.68 -2.16
N GLN A 94 -12.04 -11.12 -3.24
CA GLN A 94 -12.73 -10.98 -4.53
C GLN A 94 -11.68 -11.03 -5.63
N ASP A 95 -12.00 -11.63 -6.74
CA ASP A 95 -11.18 -11.54 -7.95
C ASP A 95 -10.93 -10.07 -8.28
N ILE A 96 -9.66 -9.68 -8.31
CA ILE A 96 -9.30 -8.32 -8.74
C ILE A 96 -9.39 -8.18 -10.26
N ALA A 97 -9.46 -6.94 -10.73
CA ALA A 97 -9.56 -6.65 -12.15
C ALA A 97 -8.26 -6.93 -12.94
N VAL A 98 -7.17 -7.30 -12.27
CA VAL A 98 -5.88 -7.71 -12.86
C VAL A 98 -5.53 -9.10 -12.32
N PRO A 99 -6.04 -10.18 -12.92
CA PRO A 99 -5.94 -11.54 -12.37
C PRO A 99 -4.53 -12.06 -12.19
N ASP A 100 -3.59 -11.64 -13.03
CA ASP A 100 -2.18 -12.01 -12.97
C ASP A 100 -1.46 -11.47 -11.72
N LEU A 101 -2.04 -10.47 -11.04
CA LEU A 101 -1.53 -9.92 -9.79
C LEU A 101 -2.25 -10.45 -8.53
N GLN A 102 -3.22 -11.33 -8.68
CA GLN A 102 -4.00 -11.85 -7.56
C GLN A 102 -3.14 -12.46 -6.46
N ASP A 103 -2.11 -13.19 -6.83
CA ASP A 103 -1.23 -13.91 -5.91
C ASP A 103 -0.20 -13.01 -5.21
N THR A 104 -0.09 -11.74 -5.58
CA THR A 104 0.79 -10.78 -4.92
C THR A 104 0.12 -10.05 -3.75
N HIS A 105 -1.15 -10.34 -3.47
CA HIS A 105 -1.85 -9.78 -2.32
C HIS A 105 -1.41 -10.44 -1.01
N TYR A 106 -0.99 -9.61 -0.05
CA TYR A 106 -0.55 -10.00 1.28
C TYR A 106 -1.27 -9.14 2.33
N ASP A 107 -1.52 -9.72 3.49
CA ASP A 107 -1.99 -8.98 4.66
C ASP A 107 -0.93 -9.01 5.76
N ILE A 108 -0.66 -7.85 6.37
CA ILE A 108 -0.03 -7.82 7.70
C ILE A 108 -1.15 -8.19 8.68
N ILE A 109 -0.96 -9.24 9.46
CA ILE A 109 -2.01 -9.88 10.24
C ILE A 109 -1.85 -9.66 11.75
N ASN A 110 -2.90 -9.99 12.50
CA ASN A 110 -2.92 -9.89 13.97
C ASN A 110 -2.60 -8.47 14.48
N ILE A 111 -3.16 -7.46 13.84
CA ILE A 111 -2.98 -6.05 14.26
C ILE A 111 -3.81 -5.80 15.52
N THR A 112 -3.24 -6.21 16.65
CA THR A 112 -3.67 -5.84 18.00
C THR A 112 -3.11 -4.47 18.37
N ILE A 113 -3.52 -3.88 19.50
CA ILE A 113 -2.96 -2.60 19.97
C ILE A 113 -1.43 -2.63 20.09
N PRO A 114 -0.79 -3.65 20.70
CA PRO A 114 0.66 -3.75 20.72
C PRO A 114 1.29 -3.83 19.31
N ASN A 115 0.68 -4.56 18.39
CA ASN A 115 1.18 -4.67 17.03
C ASN A 115 0.93 -3.39 16.21
N LEU A 116 -0.12 -2.63 16.49
CA LEU A 116 -0.33 -1.30 15.94
C LEU A 116 0.84 -0.37 16.28
N ILE A 117 1.30 -0.39 17.55
CA ILE A 117 2.47 0.36 17.98
C ILE A 117 3.72 -0.05 17.19
N LYS A 118 3.94 -1.35 17.00
CA LYS A 118 5.06 -1.87 16.20
C LYS A 118 4.97 -1.42 14.73
N CYS A 119 3.79 -1.50 14.11
CA CYS A 119 3.57 -0.98 12.76
C CYS A 119 3.96 0.49 12.67
N THR A 120 3.59 1.28 13.68
CA THR A 120 3.93 2.70 13.73
C THR A 120 5.44 2.92 13.83
N CYS A 121 6.15 2.11 14.62
CA CYS A 121 7.62 2.16 14.70
C CYS A 121 8.26 1.79 13.34
N VAL A 122 7.74 0.78 12.64
CA VAL A 122 8.22 0.40 11.30
C VAL A 122 8.00 1.58 10.34
N TYR A 123 6.80 2.16 10.29
CA TYR A 123 6.51 3.28 9.38
C TYR A 123 7.37 4.52 9.65
N ARG A 124 7.79 4.76 10.90
CA ARG A 124 8.73 5.86 11.21
C ARG A 124 10.07 5.72 10.52
N LYS A 125 10.52 4.50 10.23
CA LYS A 125 11.79 4.26 9.51
C LYS A 125 11.90 5.03 8.20
N VAL A 126 10.79 5.31 7.53
CA VAL A 126 10.73 6.14 6.32
C VAL A 126 11.34 7.54 6.53
N PHE A 127 11.31 8.06 7.76
CA PHE A 127 11.75 9.42 8.10
C PHE A 127 13.12 9.45 8.81
N GLU A 128 13.73 8.30 9.07
CA GLU A 128 15.05 8.23 9.72
C GLU A 128 16.16 8.53 8.72
N ALA A 129 17.14 9.32 9.12
CA ALA A 129 18.24 9.78 8.26
C ALA A 129 19.15 8.65 7.79
N ASP A 130 19.27 7.60 8.60
CA ASP A 130 20.05 6.39 8.35
C ASP A 130 19.20 5.22 7.82
N ASN A 131 18.00 5.54 7.35
CA ASN A 131 17.18 4.59 6.63
C ASN A 131 17.96 4.12 5.40
N ASP A 132 18.43 2.88 5.41
CA ASP A 132 19.27 2.24 4.38
C ASP A 132 18.56 2.07 3.02
N LYS A 133 17.66 2.99 2.70
CA LYS A 133 16.92 3.14 1.44
C LYS A 133 15.89 2.06 1.15
N GLU A 134 15.51 1.35 2.18
CA GLU A 134 14.64 0.19 2.03
C GLU A 134 13.19 0.48 2.40
N MET A 135 12.91 1.68 2.92
CA MET A 135 11.56 2.18 3.18
C MET A 135 11.42 3.61 2.71
N TYR A 136 10.42 3.87 1.89
CA TYR A 136 10.16 5.22 1.39
C TYR A 136 8.68 5.40 0.99
N ILE A 137 8.31 6.66 0.80
CA ILE A 137 6.99 7.02 0.31
C ILE A 137 7.13 7.53 -1.11
N VAL A 138 6.34 6.97 -2.01
CA VAL A 138 6.22 7.43 -3.39
C VAL A 138 4.87 8.05 -3.63
N ARG A 139 4.82 9.02 -4.52
CA ARG A 139 3.60 9.68 -4.97
C ARG A 139 3.36 9.40 -6.43
N TYR A 140 2.17 8.94 -6.74
CA TYR A 140 1.66 8.88 -8.10
C TYR A 140 0.59 9.95 -8.28
N VAL A 141 0.79 10.83 -9.25
CA VAL A 141 -0.22 11.79 -9.62
C VAL A 141 -1.25 11.15 -10.55
N GLU A 142 -2.37 11.82 -10.75
CA GLU A 142 -3.46 11.27 -11.58
C GLU A 142 -3.00 10.86 -12.99
N GLY A 143 -2.07 11.62 -13.58
CA GLY A 143 -1.47 11.31 -14.89
C GLY A 143 -0.75 9.98 -14.90
N ASP A 144 0.15 9.73 -13.95
CA ASP A 144 0.92 8.48 -13.83
C ASP A 144 -0.02 7.28 -13.70
N ILE A 145 -1.06 7.42 -12.88
CA ILE A 145 -2.06 6.37 -12.66
C ILE A 145 -2.84 6.08 -13.95
N LYS A 146 -3.21 7.12 -14.72
CA LYS A 146 -3.89 6.95 -16.01
C LYS A 146 -3.00 6.26 -17.03
N GLU A 147 -1.73 6.60 -17.09
CA GLU A 147 -0.76 5.94 -17.97
C GLU A 147 -0.60 4.46 -17.63
N LEU A 148 -0.48 4.15 -16.34
CA LEU A 148 -0.37 2.78 -15.84
C LEU A 148 -1.61 1.95 -16.22
N LEU A 149 -2.81 2.49 -16.00
CA LEU A 149 -4.06 1.85 -16.37
C LEU A 149 -4.20 1.65 -17.89
N LYS A 150 -3.84 2.66 -18.70
CA LYS A 150 -3.88 2.57 -20.17
C LYS A 150 -2.93 1.50 -20.70
N LYS A 151 -1.69 1.46 -20.17
CA LYS A 151 -0.71 0.44 -20.51
C LYS A 151 -1.26 -0.95 -20.24
N ALA A 152 -1.71 -1.23 -19.02
CA ALA A 152 -2.25 -2.52 -18.63
C ALA A 152 -3.49 -2.92 -19.45
N ASN A 153 -4.35 -1.95 -19.78
CA ASN A 153 -5.52 -2.18 -20.64
C ASN A 153 -5.12 -2.52 -22.09
N SER A 154 -4.12 -1.83 -22.65
CA SER A 154 -3.61 -2.12 -23.99
C SER A 154 -2.96 -3.50 -24.10
N GLU A 155 -2.42 -4.01 -22.99
CA GLU A 155 -1.87 -5.35 -22.84
C GLU A 155 -2.94 -6.42 -22.55
N ASN A 156 -4.22 -6.05 -22.51
CA ASN A 156 -5.36 -6.92 -22.18
C ASN A 156 -5.27 -7.57 -20.79
N ARG A 157 -4.61 -6.92 -19.84
CA ARG A 157 -4.46 -7.42 -18.47
C ARG A 157 -5.63 -7.07 -17.56
N ILE A 158 -6.46 -6.07 -17.95
CA ILE A 158 -7.55 -5.57 -17.12
C ILE A 158 -8.89 -6.20 -17.52
N ASP A 159 -9.54 -6.86 -16.57
CA ASP A 159 -10.93 -7.27 -16.68
C ASP A 159 -11.84 -6.06 -16.38
N LEU A 160 -12.33 -5.44 -17.43
CA LEU A 160 -13.17 -4.24 -17.35
C LEU A 160 -14.49 -4.48 -16.59
N GLU A 161 -14.98 -5.71 -16.49
CA GLU A 161 -16.23 -6.00 -15.79
C GLU A 161 -16.06 -5.94 -14.27
N LYS A 162 -14.85 -6.21 -13.80
CA LYS A 162 -14.50 -6.18 -12.38
C LYS A 162 -14.09 -4.78 -11.87
N LEU A 163 -13.88 -3.82 -12.78
CA LEU A 163 -13.51 -2.46 -12.41
C LEU A 163 -14.66 -1.68 -11.77
N ASN A 164 -14.32 -0.88 -10.77
CA ASN A 164 -15.22 0.14 -10.27
C ASN A 164 -15.62 1.14 -11.37
N LYS A 165 -16.87 1.61 -11.33
CA LYS A 165 -17.43 2.51 -12.36
C LYS A 165 -16.57 3.75 -12.62
N GLY A 166 -15.92 4.31 -11.56
CA GLY A 166 -15.06 5.47 -11.69
C GLY A 166 -13.81 5.18 -12.52
N ILE A 167 -13.10 4.08 -12.23
CA ILE A 167 -11.90 3.66 -13.00
C ILE A 167 -12.30 3.28 -14.44
N LYS A 168 -13.37 2.51 -14.61
CA LYS A 168 -13.87 2.10 -15.92
C LYS A 168 -14.17 3.30 -16.82
N LYS A 169 -14.80 4.34 -16.28
CA LYS A 169 -15.10 5.57 -17.02
C LYS A 169 -13.84 6.26 -17.54
N GLU A 170 -12.80 6.35 -16.71
CA GLU A 170 -11.52 6.97 -17.10
C GLU A 170 -10.83 6.20 -18.24
N LEU A 171 -10.90 4.86 -18.24
CA LEU A 171 -10.31 4.03 -19.30
C LEU A 171 -11.06 4.12 -20.62
N ILE A 172 -12.40 4.26 -20.59
CA ILE A 172 -13.24 4.30 -21.80
C ILE A 172 -13.25 5.71 -22.41
N SER A 173 -13.07 6.77 -21.59
CA SER A 173 -13.11 8.16 -22.03
C SER A 173 -11.76 8.69 -22.54
N ALA A 174 -10.72 7.90 -22.49
CA ALA A 174 -9.33 8.22 -22.82
C ALA A 174 -8.90 7.62 -24.14
#